data_065a4989837bce73ae1f562872a50914
#
_entry.id   065a4989837bce73ae1f562872a50914
#
_cell.length_a   1.000
_cell.length_b   1.000
_cell.length_c   1.000
_cell.angle_alpha   90.00
_cell.angle_beta   90.00
_cell.angle_gamma   90.00
#
_symmetry.space_group_name_H-M   'P 1'
#
loop_
_entity.id
_entity.type
_entity.pdbx_description
1 polymer ?
#
loop_
_entity_poly.entity_id
_entity_poly.type
_entity_poly.pdbx_seq_one_letter_code
_entity_poly.pdbx_strand_id
1 'polypeptide(L)'
;MRHSTMMATAAFATLIATSAFAADLPGKGITVKPAQSTISEESFQTLLVSRALEKLGYTVEKPSEVDYNVAYTSIAAGDTTFIATNWQPLHDDMYAAAGGDNKFYRKGVYVSGAAQGYLIDKKTAEQYHITSIDQLKDPQIAKLFDTNNDGKADLTGCTPGWGCEAVINHQIDAYGLSKTVTHNQGNYAAMMADTIARYKEGKPVLYYTWTPYWVSDVLKPGKDVVWLQVPFSSLPGEQKNIDTKLANGANYGFPVNTMHIVANKAWAEKNPAAATLFSVMKLPIADINAENAMMHEGHASEADINGHVDGWIKAHQPLFDSWVKAALAAQ
;
A
#
# COMPACT_ATOMS: atom_id res chain seq x y z
N MET A 1 35.57 -66.57 62.21
CA MET A 1 34.66 -65.48 62.18
C MET A 1 35.29 -64.36 61.32
N ARG A 2 34.85 -64.20 60.10
CA ARG A 2 35.38 -63.19 59.16
C ARG A 2 34.30 -62.10 59.01
N HIS A 3 34.63 -60.90 59.43
CA HIS A 3 33.77 -59.74 59.24
C HIS A 3 34.08 -59.04 57.88
N SER A 4 33.13 -59.08 56.98
CA SER A 4 33.18 -58.31 55.70
C SER A 4 32.53 -56.94 55.87
N THR A 5 33.32 -55.89 55.74
CA THR A 5 32.86 -54.51 55.79
C THR A 5 32.51 -54.12 54.36
N MET A 6 31.22 -53.80 54.10
CA MET A 6 30.73 -53.21 52.83
C MET A 6 30.94 -51.74 52.90
N MET A 7 31.77 -51.20 51.99
CA MET A 7 31.82 -49.72 51.70
C MET A 7 30.77 -49.39 50.72
N ALA A 8 29.84 -48.51 51.09
CA ALA A 8 28.86 -47.90 50.20
C ALA A 8 29.44 -46.62 49.61
N THR A 9 29.67 -46.59 48.29
CA THR A 9 30.14 -45.45 47.59
C THR A 9 28.87 -44.59 47.13
N ALA A 10 28.66 -43.43 47.75
CA ALA A 10 27.62 -42.50 47.36
C ALA A 10 28.11 -41.68 46.17
N ALA A 11 27.50 -41.85 44.97
CA ALA A 11 27.75 -41.04 43.81
C ALA A 11 26.88 -39.76 43.92
N PHE A 12 27.53 -38.62 44.12
CA PHE A 12 26.90 -37.31 44.02
C PHE A 12 26.72 -36.95 42.53
N ALA A 13 25.51 -37.03 42.02
CA ALA A 13 25.15 -36.49 40.71
C ALA A 13 24.91 -34.98 40.84
N THR A 14 25.85 -34.17 40.37
CA THR A 14 25.70 -32.72 40.29
C THR A 14 24.79 -32.41 39.10
N LEU A 15 23.51 -32.06 39.35
CA LEU A 15 22.63 -31.47 38.36
C LEU A 15 23.13 -30.04 38.07
N ILE A 16 23.75 -29.84 36.91
CA ILE A 16 24.01 -28.54 36.36
C ILE A 16 22.68 -28.07 35.79
N ALA A 17 21.93 -27.25 36.56
CA ALA A 17 20.80 -26.50 36.04
C ALA A 17 21.32 -25.42 35.07
N THR A 18 21.28 -25.70 33.76
CA THR A 18 21.44 -24.68 32.74
C THR A 18 20.23 -23.76 32.82
N SER A 19 20.38 -22.65 33.51
CA SER A 19 19.44 -21.52 33.39
C SER A 19 19.47 -21.09 31.93
N ALA A 20 18.51 -21.51 31.14
CA ALA A 20 18.20 -20.87 29.86
C ALA A 20 17.75 -19.48 30.23
N PHE A 21 18.64 -18.49 30.16
CA PHE A 21 18.24 -17.09 30.10
C PHE A 21 17.35 -16.99 28.88
N ALA A 22 16.05 -16.76 29.08
CA ALA A 22 15.17 -16.30 28.01
C ALA A 22 15.80 -15.00 27.52
N ALA A 23 16.39 -15.02 26.31
CA ALA A 23 16.95 -13.82 25.70
C ALA A 23 15.81 -12.77 25.65
N ASP A 24 16.12 -11.56 26.10
CA ASP A 24 15.15 -10.47 25.99
C ASP A 24 14.76 -10.30 24.54
N LEU A 25 13.47 -10.06 24.29
CA LEU A 25 12.98 -9.79 22.94
C LEU A 25 13.68 -8.53 22.38
N PRO A 26 14.05 -8.51 21.08
CA PRO A 26 14.86 -7.45 20.48
C PRO A 26 14.25 -6.05 20.61
N GLY A 27 12.92 -5.96 20.67
CA GLY A 27 12.18 -4.68 20.80
C GLY A 27 11.95 -4.23 22.23
N LYS A 28 12.41 -4.97 23.26
CA LYS A 28 12.14 -4.64 24.65
C LYS A 28 12.60 -3.22 25.03
N GLY A 29 11.65 -2.40 25.49
CA GLY A 29 11.91 -1.01 25.87
C GLY A 29 12.04 -0.03 24.72
N ILE A 30 11.80 -0.46 23.47
CA ILE A 30 11.86 0.39 22.27
C ILE A 30 10.45 0.71 21.81
N THR A 31 10.15 2.00 21.63
CA THR A 31 8.89 2.48 21.09
C THR A 31 9.00 2.69 19.59
N VAL A 32 7.97 2.25 18.87
CA VAL A 32 7.81 2.40 17.43
C VAL A 32 6.62 3.31 17.15
N LYS A 33 6.80 4.29 16.28
CA LYS A 33 5.80 5.28 15.90
C LYS A 33 5.44 5.12 14.42
N PRO A 34 4.38 4.38 14.09
CA PRO A 34 3.94 4.23 12.71
C PRO A 34 3.29 5.50 12.18
N ALA A 35 3.43 5.75 10.87
CA ALA A 35 2.51 6.60 10.11
C ALA A 35 1.67 5.74 9.18
N GLN A 36 0.48 6.22 8.85
CA GLN A 36 -0.34 5.74 7.74
C GLN A 36 -0.86 6.93 6.94
N SER A 37 -1.26 6.69 5.69
CA SER A 37 -1.89 7.71 4.88
C SER A 37 -3.32 8.01 5.34
N THR A 38 -3.92 9.04 4.76
CA THR A 38 -5.33 9.39 4.95
C THR A 38 -6.30 8.42 4.24
N ILE A 39 -5.77 7.37 3.61
CA ILE A 39 -6.55 6.29 2.99
C ILE A 39 -6.80 5.25 4.08
N SER A 40 -8.04 5.19 4.59
CA SER A 40 -8.42 4.30 5.70
C SER A 40 -8.14 2.83 5.39
N GLU A 41 -8.24 2.44 4.12
CA GLU A 41 -7.99 1.08 3.63
C GLU A 41 -6.53 0.63 3.78
N GLU A 42 -5.60 1.55 4.00
CA GLU A 42 -4.19 1.23 4.28
C GLU A 42 -3.92 0.89 5.76
N SER A 43 -4.92 1.06 6.64
CA SER A 43 -4.79 0.75 8.08
C SER A 43 -4.49 -0.72 8.33
N PHE A 44 -5.10 -1.62 7.55
CA PHE A 44 -4.88 -3.06 7.67
C PHE A 44 -3.41 -3.43 7.49
N GLN A 45 -2.77 -2.92 6.43
CA GLN A 45 -1.35 -3.17 6.15
C GLN A 45 -0.46 -2.64 7.28
N THR A 46 -0.74 -1.45 7.79
CA THR A 46 0.03 -0.81 8.87
C THR A 46 -0.12 -1.57 10.19
N LEU A 47 -1.35 -1.99 10.53
CA LEU A 47 -1.62 -2.74 11.76
C LEU A 47 -1.01 -4.14 11.72
N LEU A 48 -1.01 -4.81 10.56
CA LEU A 48 -0.36 -6.12 10.42
C LEU A 48 1.15 -6.05 10.70
N VAL A 49 1.84 -5.01 10.20
CA VAL A 49 3.24 -4.74 10.52
C VAL A 49 3.40 -4.45 12.02
N SER A 50 2.51 -3.68 12.60
CA SER A 50 2.51 -3.34 14.04
C SER A 50 2.40 -4.59 14.91
N ARG A 51 1.46 -5.51 14.60
CA ARG A 51 1.31 -6.78 15.32
C ARG A 51 2.58 -7.65 15.24
N ALA A 52 3.25 -7.65 14.10
CA ALA A 52 4.50 -8.40 13.95
C ALA A 52 5.64 -7.78 14.78
N LEU A 53 5.74 -6.46 14.86
CA LEU A 53 6.68 -5.76 15.72
C LEU A 53 6.40 -6.01 17.22
N GLU A 54 5.13 -6.01 17.64
CA GLU A 54 4.72 -6.34 19.01
C GLU A 54 5.19 -7.77 19.41
N LYS A 55 5.13 -8.75 18.48
CA LYS A 55 5.68 -10.10 18.71
C LYS A 55 7.20 -10.12 18.92
N LEU A 56 7.90 -9.13 18.41
CA LEU A 56 9.34 -8.93 18.65
C LEU A 56 9.63 -8.13 19.93
N GLY A 57 8.59 -7.74 20.71
CA GLY A 57 8.71 -7.01 21.97
C GLY A 57 8.75 -5.51 21.88
N TYR A 58 8.54 -4.92 20.68
CA TYR A 58 8.40 -3.47 20.52
C TYR A 58 7.09 -2.98 21.13
N THR A 59 7.11 -1.78 21.72
CA THR A 59 5.90 -1.04 22.04
C THR A 59 5.51 -0.20 20.83
N VAL A 60 4.38 -0.54 20.18
CA VAL A 60 3.94 0.17 18.98
C VAL A 60 2.85 1.16 19.36
N GLU A 61 3.06 2.45 19.04
CA GLU A 61 2.05 3.49 19.21
C GLU A 61 0.95 3.36 18.14
N LYS A 62 -0.20 3.99 18.41
CA LYS A 62 -1.25 4.11 17.39
C LYS A 62 -0.70 4.84 16.17
N PRO A 63 -0.95 4.35 14.94
CA PRO A 63 -0.50 5.02 13.73
C PRO A 63 -1.00 6.47 13.64
N SER A 64 -0.10 7.39 13.28
CA SER A 64 -0.45 8.77 12.96
C SER A 64 -0.98 8.84 11.54
N GLU A 65 -2.18 9.36 11.34
CA GLU A 65 -2.75 9.57 10.02
C GLU A 65 -2.28 10.91 9.45
N VAL A 66 -1.52 10.87 8.37
CA VAL A 66 -0.90 12.05 7.74
C VAL A 66 -0.77 11.86 6.22
N ASP A 67 -0.65 12.95 5.47
CA ASP A 67 -0.34 12.89 4.05
C ASP A 67 1.05 12.29 3.79
N TYR A 68 1.25 11.65 2.64
CA TYR A 68 2.50 10.96 2.29
C TYR A 68 3.73 11.85 2.40
N ASN A 69 3.67 13.10 1.91
CA ASN A 69 4.80 14.05 2.01
C ASN A 69 5.17 14.33 3.47
N VAL A 70 4.18 14.45 4.36
CA VAL A 70 4.39 14.63 5.79
C VAL A 70 5.00 13.36 6.40
N ALA A 71 4.47 12.18 6.05
CA ALA A 71 5.01 10.91 6.50
C ALA A 71 6.50 10.75 6.15
N TYR A 72 6.89 10.97 4.86
CA TYR A 72 8.29 10.87 4.45
C TYR A 72 9.18 11.88 5.18
N THR A 73 8.74 13.14 5.31
CA THR A 73 9.50 14.16 6.02
C THR A 73 9.72 13.79 7.49
N SER A 74 8.67 13.33 8.17
CA SER A 74 8.71 12.92 9.57
C SER A 74 9.58 11.67 9.80
N ILE A 75 9.50 10.69 8.89
CA ILE A 75 10.39 9.50 8.94
C ILE A 75 11.85 9.90 8.71
N ALA A 76 12.13 10.77 7.74
CA ALA A 76 13.49 11.26 7.47
C ALA A 76 14.10 12.03 8.66
N ALA A 77 13.26 12.75 9.42
CA ALA A 77 13.66 13.44 10.66
C ALA A 77 13.84 12.48 11.84
N GLY A 78 13.18 11.32 11.84
CA GLY A 78 13.19 10.34 12.94
C GLY A 78 12.08 10.55 13.97
N ASP A 79 11.13 11.43 13.70
CA ASP A 79 9.95 11.66 14.55
C ASP A 79 8.93 10.54 14.41
N THR A 80 8.86 9.94 13.22
CA THR A 80 8.09 8.75 12.86
C THR A 80 9.04 7.61 12.49
N THR A 81 8.66 6.37 12.81
CA THR A 81 9.54 5.22 12.61
C THR A 81 9.40 4.63 11.20
N PHE A 82 8.16 4.38 10.74
CA PHE A 82 7.91 3.76 9.44
C PHE A 82 6.53 4.12 8.87
N ILE A 83 6.39 3.87 7.57
CA ILE A 83 5.12 3.74 6.84
C ILE A 83 5.12 2.42 6.07
N ALA A 84 3.97 1.71 6.04
CA ALA A 84 3.87 0.38 5.41
C ALA A 84 3.50 0.43 3.92
N THR A 85 3.09 1.57 3.40
CA THR A 85 2.46 1.72 2.09
C THR A 85 3.21 2.70 1.17
N ASN A 86 4.53 2.49 1.04
CA ASN A 86 5.31 3.20 0.02
C ASN A 86 5.06 2.56 -1.35
N TRP A 87 4.31 3.23 -2.21
CA TRP A 87 4.04 2.82 -3.58
C TRP A 87 5.23 3.16 -4.48
N GLN A 88 5.95 2.16 -4.95
CA GLN A 88 7.08 2.34 -5.87
C GLN A 88 6.69 1.88 -7.27
N PRO A 89 6.89 2.71 -8.33
CA PRO A 89 7.62 3.99 -8.33
C PRO A 89 6.77 5.25 -8.08
N LEU A 90 5.47 5.15 -7.82
CA LEU A 90 4.57 6.32 -7.70
C LEU A 90 5.05 7.36 -6.68
N HIS A 91 5.65 6.92 -5.57
CA HIS A 91 6.15 7.80 -4.51
C HIS A 91 7.66 8.11 -4.61
N ASP A 92 8.34 7.74 -5.70
CA ASP A 92 9.79 7.93 -5.79
C ASP A 92 10.20 9.41 -5.75
N ASP A 93 9.40 10.34 -6.28
CA ASP A 93 9.65 11.78 -6.16
C ASP A 93 9.59 12.25 -4.70
N MET A 94 8.59 11.83 -3.93
CA MET A 94 8.45 12.17 -2.50
C MET A 94 9.58 11.53 -1.67
N TYR A 95 9.90 10.28 -1.99
CA TYR A 95 11.00 9.54 -1.37
C TYR A 95 12.36 10.23 -1.59
N ALA A 96 12.65 10.60 -2.84
CA ALA A 96 13.88 11.29 -3.21
C ALA A 96 13.98 12.69 -2.57
N ALA A 97 12.88 13.47 -2.62
CA ALA A 97 12.81 14.81 -2.04
C ALA A 97 13.06 14.81 -0.52
N ALA A 98 12.63 13.77 0.19
CA ALA A 98 12.87 13.64 1.63
C ALA A 98 14.24 13.03 1.98
N GLY A 99 15.11 12.75 1.00
CA GLY A 99 16.49 12.33 1.19
C GLY A 99 16.83 10.91 0.72
N GLY A 100 15.87 10.17 0.15
CA GLY A 100 16.09 8.88 -0.51
C GLY A 100 16.80 7.85 0.38
N ASP A 101 17.62 7.00 -0.21
CA ASP A 101 18.38 5.94 0.46
C ASP A 101 19.37 6.45 1.54
N ASN A 102 19.63 7.75 1.59
CA ASN A 102 20.45 8.33 2.66
C ASN A 102 19.67 8.43 3.98
N LYS A 103 18.35 8.57 3.92
CA LYS A 103 17.47 8.76 5.07
C LYS A 103 16.58 7.54 5.35
N PHE A 104 16.32 6.72 4.34
CA PHE A 104 15.35 5.64 4.43
C PHE A 104 15.99 4.26 4.31
N TYR A 105 15.40 3.33 5.05
CA TYR A 105 15.51 1.89 4.85
C TYR A 105 14.29 1.45 4.05
N ARG A 106 14.52 0.90 2.84
CA ARG A 106 13.48 0.33 1.96
C ARG A 106 14.00 -0.96 1.35
N LYS A 107 13.74 -2.09 2.00
CA LYS A 107 14.16 -3.41 1.51
C LYS A 107 12.98 -4.39 1.55
N GLY A 108 13.00 -5.35 0.64
CA GLY A 108 11.90 -6.29 0.44
C GLY A 108 10.73 -5.65 -0.33
N VAL A 109 9.81 -6.50 -0.77
CA VAL A 109 8.55 -6.09 -1.39
C VAL A 109 7.43 -6.60 -0.51
N TYR A 110 6.66 -5.70 0.09
CA TYR A 110 5.56 -6.03 0.98
C TYR A 110 4.32 -6.47 0.20
N VAL A 111 3.95 -5.69 -0.84
CA VAL A 111 2.84 -6.03 -1.76
C VAL A 111 3.32 -5.85 -3.19
N SER A 112 2.91 -6.74 -4.09
CA SER A 112 3.23 -6.66 -5.52
C SER A 112 1.97 -6.68 -6.37
N GLY A 113 2.06 -6.12 -7.58
CA GLY A 113 0.98 -6.17 -8.56
C GLY A 113 -0.07 -5.06 -8.42
N ALA A 114 0.25 -3.99 -7.70
CA ALA A 114 -0.64 -2.84 -7.58
C ALA A 114 -0.72 -2.07 -8.91
N ALA A 115 -1.92 -1.98 -9.48
CA ALA A 115 -2.17 -1.36 -10.77
C ALA A 115 -2.98 -0.06 -10.62
N GLN A 116 -2.86 0.83 -11.60
CA GLN A 116 -3.53 2.12 -11.63
C GLN A 116 -3.90 2.48 -13.06
N GLY A 117 -4.88 3.36 -13.24
CA GLY A 117 -5.21 3.90 -14.55
C GLY A 117 -6.57 4.57 -14.64
N TYR A 118 -6.95 4.89 -15.86
CA TYR A 118 -8.21 5.54 -16.19
C TYR A 118 -9.24 4.51 -16.64
N LEU A 119 -10.49 4.71 -16.22
CA LEU A 119 -11.60 3.86 -16.61
C LEU A 119 -12.81 4.69 -17.04
N ILE A 120 -13.60 4.08 -17.93
CA ILE A 120 -14.94 4.57 -18.28
C ILE A 120 -15.95 3.43 -18.18
N ASP A 121 -17.24 3.77 -18.10
CA ASP A 121 -18.28 2.75 -18.19
C ASP A 121 -18.24 2.01 -19.54
N LYS A 122 -18.44 0.69 -19.44
CA LYS A 122 -18.35 -0.20 -20.61
C LYS A 122 -19.36 0.11 -21.68
N LYS A 123 -20.57 0.54 -21.30
CA LYS A 123 -21.63 0.89 -22.24
C LYS A 123 -21.22 2.05 -23.16
N THR A 124 -20.68 3.11 -22.59
CA THR A 124 -20.18 4.26 -23.35
C THR A 124 -18.97 3.89 -24.20
N ALA A 125 -18.04 3.10 -23.64
CA ALA A 125 -16.88 2.61 -24.36
C ALA A 125 -17.28 1.82 -25.64
N GLU A 126 -18.21 0.89 -25.53
CA GLU A 126 -18.69 0.07 -26.64
C GLU A 126 -19.50 0.90 -27.66
N GLN A 127 -20.39 1.78 -27.19
CA GLN A 127 -21.25 2.60 -28.05
C GLN A 127 -20.46 3.57 -28.91
N TYR A 128 -19.39 4.16 -28.38
CA TYR A 128 -18.59 5.18 -29.07
C TYR A 128 -17.20 4.68 -29.48
N HIS A 129 -16.92 3.38 -29.29
CA HIS A 129 -15.64 2.74 -29.63
C HIS A 129 -14.44 3.42 -28.93
N ILE A 130 -14.61 3.81 -27.66
CA ILE A 130 -13.55 4.46 -26.89
C ILE A 130 -12.67 3.40 -26.22
N THR A 131 -11.39 3.40 -26.56
CA THR A 131 -10.39 2.47 -26.05
C THR A 131 -9.16 3.15 -25.45
N SER A 132 -9.00 4.46 -25.73
CA SER A 132 -7.83 5.22 -25.30
C SER A 132 -8.23 6.62 -24.83
N ILE A 133 -7.52 7.11 -23.81
CA ILE A 133 -7.80 8.44 -23.23
C ILE A 133 -7.59 9.59 -24.21
N ASP A 134 -6.70 9.43 -25.19
CA ASP A 134 -6.43 10.49 -26.18
C ASP A 134 -7.60 10.74 -27.16
N GLN A 135 -8.58 9.83 -27.23
CA GLN A 135 -9.82 10.07 -27.97
C GLN A 135 -10.66 11.20 -27.34
N LEU A 136 -10.42 11.53 -26.06
CA LEU A 136 -11.03 12.70 -25.40
C LEU A 136 -10.53 14.04 -25.96
N LYS A 137 -9.56 14.07 -26.89
CA LYS A 137 -9.23 15.27 -27.67
C LYS A 137 -10.39 15.73 -28.54
N ASP A 138 -11.24 14.79 -28.97
CA ASP A 138 -12.46 15.13 -29.70
C ASP A 138 -13.49 15.74 -28.73
N PRO A 139 -13.91 17.01 -28.93
CA PRO A 139 -14.90 17.65 -28.07
C PRO A 139 -16.24 16.88 -28.01
N GLN A 140 -16.60 16.13 -29.07
CA GLN A 140 -17.84 15.36 -29.07
C GLN A 140 -17.74 14.15 -28.14
N ILE A 141 -16.58 13.53 -28.04
CA ILE A 141 -16.31 12.43 -27.08
C ILE A 141 -16.18 13.00 -25.66
N ALA A 142 -15.41 14.08 -25.48
CA ALA A 142 -15.25 14.73 -24.18
C ALA A 142 -16.59 15.13 -23.55
N LYS A 143 -17.51 15.68 -24.35
CA LYS A 143 -18.84 16.09 -23.92
C LYS A 143 -19.68 14.97 -23.32
N LEU A 144 -19.43 13.71 -23.62
CA LEU A 144 -20.13 12.58 -23.01
C LEU A 144 -19.90 12.52 -21.49
N PHE A 145 -18.73 12.98 -21.04
CA PHE A 145 -18.29 12.96 -19.66
C PHE A 145 -18.33 14.34 -18.98
N ASP A 146 -18.88 15.35 -19.65
CA ASP A 146 -19.09 16.69 -19.12
C ASP A 146 -20.28 16.67 -18.13
N THR A 147 -19.99 16.84 -16.84
CA THR A 147 -20.98 16.74 -15.77
C THR A 147 -21.48 18.10 -15.29
N ASN A 148 -20.73 19.17 -15.61
CA ASN A 148 -20.99 20.54 -15.16
C ASN A 148 -21.34 21.50 -16.27
N ASN A 149 -21.36 21.03 -17.55
CA ASN A 149 -21.66 21.80 -18.78
C ASN A 149 -20.64 22.90 -19.07
N ASP A 150 -19.37 22.69 -18.76
CA ASP A 150 -18.27 23.61 -19.12
C ASP A 150 -17.61 23.28 -20.48
N GLY A 151 -18.03 22.20 -21.12
CA GLY A 151 -17.56 21.73 -22.41
C GLY A 151 -16.36 20.82 -22.34
N LYS A 152 -15.94 20.38 -21.12
CA LYS A 152 -14.84 19.45 -20.92
C LYS A 152 -15.32 18.17 -20.26
N ALA A 153 -14.59 17.09 -20.49
CA ALA A 153 -14.77 15.84 -19.74
C ALA A 153 -14.29 16.02 -18.31
N ASP A 154 -15.09 15.61 -17.35
CA ASP A 154 -14.77 15.62 -15.92
C ASP A 154 -14.12 14.30 -15.53
N LEU A 155 -12.78 14.29 -15.44
CA LEU A 155 -12.04 13.15 -14.91
C LEU A 155 -12.06 13.19 -13.38
N THR A 156 -12.81 12.30 -12.74
CA THR A 156 -12.69 12.06 -11.29
C THR A 156 -11.30 11.50 -11.00
N GLY A 157 -10.44 12.31 -10.41
CA GLY A 157 -9.02 12.02 -10.25
C GLY A 157 -8.55 11.87 -8.80
N CYS A 158 -7.40 12.40 -8.51
CA CYS A 158 -6.72 12.23 -7.23
C CYS A 158 -7.05 13.30 -6.19
N THR A 159 -6.89 12.93 -4.91
CA THR A 159 -6.74 13.91 -3.83
C THR A 159 -5.45 14.72 -4.06
N PRO A 160 -5.48 16.06 -3.89
CA PRO A 160 -4.29 16.87 -3.96
C PRO A 160 -3.19 16.40 -2.99
N GLY A 161 -1.94 16.36 -3.45
CA GLY A 161 -0.79 15.89 -2.68
C GLY A 161 -0.50 14.38 -2.81
N TRP A 162 -1.37 13.61 -3.45
CA TRP A 162 -1.07 12.21 -3.77
C TRP A 162 -0.15 12.09 -5.00
N GLY A 163 0.63 11.01 -5.09
CA GLY A 163 1.54 10.79 -6.21
C GLY A 163 0.85 10.75 -7.58
N CYS A 164 -0.38 10.23 -7.65
CA CYS A 164 -1.18 10.19 -8.87
C CYS A 164 -1.60 11.56 -9.38
N GLU A 165 -1.71 12.58 -8.53
CA GLU A 165 -2.02 13.94 -8.97
C GLU A 165 -0.99 14.47 -9.96
N ALA A 166 0.29 14.34 -9.61
CA ALA A 166 1.39 14.79 -10.49
C ALA A 166 1.40 14.02 -11.81
N VAL A 167 1.14 12.71 -11.77
CA VAL A 167 1.09 11.86 -12.98
C VAL A 167 -0.09 12.26 -13.87
N ILE A 168 -1.30 12.40 -13.33
CA ILE A 168 -2.51 12.74 -14.10
C ILE A 168 -2.35 14.12 -14.73
N ASN A 169 -1.91 15.13 -13.98
CA ASN A 169 -1.69 16.48 -14.48
C ASN A 169 -0.67 16.48 -15.63
N HIS A 170 0.46 15.77 -15.45
CA HIS A 170 1.47 15.63 -16.49
C HIS A 170 0.91 14.93 -17.75
N GLN A 171 0.14 13.87 -17.59
CA GLN A 171 -0.42 13.11 -18.71
C GLN A 171 -1.50 13.89 -19.48
N ILE A 172 -2.34 14.68 -18.80
CA ILE A 172 -3.30 15.57 -19.46
C ILE A 172 -2.58 16.51 -20.41
N ASP A 173 -1.47 17.12 -19.99
CA ASP A 173 -0.67 17.99 -20.84
C ASP A 173 0.06 17.22 -21.95
N ALA A 174 0.75 16.14 -21.61
CA ALA A 174 1.55 15.34 -22.54
C ALA A 174 0.69 14.71 -23.65
N TYR A 175 -0.54 14.31 -23.33
CA TYR A 175 -1.48 13.74 -24.30
C TYR A 175 -2.33 14.81 -24.99
N GLY A 176 -2.12 16.10 -24.71
CA GLY A 176 -2.83 17.22 -25.37
C GLY A 176 -4.31 17.30 -24.99
N LEU A 177 -4.67 16.94 -23.77
CA LEU A 177 -6.04 16.90 -23.26
C LEU A 177 -6.47 18.15 -22.49
N SER A 178 -5.57 19.10 -22.22
CA SER A 178 -5.81 20.28 -21.35
C SER A 178 -6.98 21.15 -21.78
N LYS A 179 -7.37 21.10 -23.08
CA LYS A 179 -8.51 21.86 -23.61
C LYS A 179 -9.85 21.14 -23.46
N THR A 180 -9.84 19.82 -23.28
CA THR A 180 -11.03 18.97 -23.35
C THR A 180 -11.26 18.12 -22.11
N VAL A 181 -10.31 18.07 -21.18
CA VAL A 181 -10.41 17.30 -19.93
C VAL A 181 -10.08 18.20 -18.75
N THR A 182 -10.89 18.11 -17.70
CA THR A 182 -10.64 18.70 -16.38
C THR A 182 -10.30 17.57 -15.40
N HIS A 183 -9.16 17.69 -14.71
CA HIS A 183 -8.81 16.80 -13.59
C HIS A 183 -9.54 17.30 -12.34
N ASN A 184 -10.65 16.66 -11.99
CA ASN A 184 -11.39 16.97 -10.77
C ASN A 184 -10.64 16.35 -9.57
N GLN A 185 -10.26 17.22 -8.65
CA GLN A 185 -9.47 16.88 -7.46
C GLN A 185 -10.26 17.19 -6.19
N GLY A 186 -10.11 16.36 -5.17
CA GLY A 186 -10.82 16.53 -3.91
C GLY A 186 -10.72 15.30 -3.02
N ASN A 187 -11.64 15.16 -2.07
CA ASN A 187 -11.75 13.93 -1.31
C ASN A 187 -12.15 12.78 -2.24
N TYR A 188 -11.23 11.87 -2.48
CA TYR A 188 -11.40 10.80 -3.47
C TYR A 188 -12.61 9.91 -3.18
N ALA A 189 -12.82 9.51 -1.92
CA ALA A 189 -13.94 8.64 -1.56
C ALA A 189 -15.30 9.31 -1.82
N ALA A 190 -15.43 10.60 -1.52
CA ALA A 190 -16.65 11.37 -1.81
C ALA A 190 -16.88 11.50 -3.33
N MET A 191 -15.84 11.85 -4.10
CA MET A 191 -15.94 11.94 -5.57
C MET A 191 -16.28 10.59 -6.20
N MET A 192 -15.77 9.48 -5.68
CA MET A 192 -16.13 8.15 -6.17
C MET A 192 -17.55 7.73 -5.81
N ALA A 193 -18.08 8.17 -4.66
CA ALA A 193 -19.49 7.96 -4.33
C ALA A 193 -20.41 8.63 -5.38
N ASP A 194 -20.11 9.86 -5.78
CA ASP A 194 -20.85 10.58 -6.84
C ASP A 194 -20.67 9.90 -8.21
N THR A 195 -19.46 9.44 -8.54
CA THR A 195 -19.18 8.69 -9.78
C THR A 195 -19.99 7.40 -9.85
N ILE A 196 -20.06 6.63 -8.74
CA ILE A 196 -20.83 5.39 -8.65
C ILE A 196 -22.34 5.70 -8.72
N ALA A 197 -22.83 6.75 -8.08
CA ALA A 197 -24.23 7.16 -8.17
C ALA A 197 -24.59 7.48 -9.62
N ARG A 198 -23.76 8.26 -10.32
CA ARG A 198 -23.91 8.59 -11.73
C ARG A 198 -23.92 7.34 -12.63
N TYR A 199 -23.02 6.39 -12.38
CA TYR A 199 -23.01 5.10 -13.07
C TYR A 199 -24.30 4.32 -12.88
N LYS A 200 -24.84 4.25 -11.64
CA LYS A 200 -26.11 3.59 -11.34
C LYS A 200 -27.31 4.23 -12.03
N GLU A 201 -27.24 5.52 -12.34
CA GLU A 201 -28.23 6.22 -13.16
C GLU A 201 -28.07 5.94 -14.67
N GLY A 202 -27.09 5.12 -15.06
CA GLY A 202 -26.81 4.78 -16.46
C GLY A 202 -26.13 5.89 -17.25
N LYS A 203 -25.57 6.90 -16.59
CA LYS A 203 -24.83 8.02 -17.16
C LYS A 203 -23.36 7.66 -17.37
N PRO A 204 -22.68 8.25 -18.39
CA PRO A 204 -21.25 8.06 -18.60
C PRO A 204 -20.42 8.51 -17.41
N VAL A 205 -19.35 7.76 -17.10
CA VAL A 205 -18.37 8.09 -16.05
C VAL A 205 -16.96 7.98 -16.58
N LEU A 206 -16.08 8.86 -16.12
CA LEU A 206 -14.63 8.88 -16.41
C LEU A 206 -13.91 9.11 -15.09
N TYR A 207 -13.06 8.14 -14.70
CA TYR A 207 -12.39 8.22 -13.42
C TYR A 207 -11.03 7.54 -13.43
N TYR A 208 -10.18 7.92 -12.49
CA TYR A 208 -8.94 7.23 -12.11
C TYR A 208 -9.21 6.33 -10.91
N THR A 209 -8.61 5.16 -10.88
CA THR A 209 -8.58 4.30 -9.70
C THR A 209 -7.33 3.41 -9.68
N TRP A 210 -7.20 2.65 -8.60
CA TRP A 210 -6.11 1.70 -8.41
C TRP A 210 -6.61 0.39 -7.79
N THR A 211 -5.73 -0.61 -7.77
CA THR A 211 -5.91 -1.86 -7.03
C THR A 211 -4.64 -2.12 -6.20
N PRO A 212 -4.74 -2.54 -4.92
CA PRO A 212 -5.97 -2.93 -4.21
C PRO A 212 -6.79 -1.73 -3.75
N TYR A 213 -8.07 -1.70 -4.07
CA TYR A 213 -9.06 -0.74 -3.57
C TYR A 213 -10.48 -1.21 -3.88
N TRP A 214 -11.45 -0.90 -3.01
CA TRP A 214 -12.83 -1.38 -3.08
C TRP A 214 -13.60 -0.97 -4.35
N VAL A 215 -13.21 0.12 -5.00
CA VAL A 215 -13.90 0.60 -6.21
C VAL A 215 -14.01 -0.46 -7.29
N SER A 216 -12.97 -1.30 -7.46
CA SER A 216 -12.98 -2.37 -8.46
C SER A 216 -13.94 -3.53 -8.14
N ASP A 217 -14.41 -3.63 -6.90
CA ASP A 217 -15.46 -4.60 -6.52
C ASP A 217 -16.86 -4.08 -6.81
N VAL A 218 -17.06 -2.77 -6.78
CA VAL A 218 -18.33 -2.09 -7.11
C VAL A 218 -18.46 -1.86 -8.61
N LEU A 219 -17.42 -1.32 -9.24
CA LEU A 219 -17.33 -1.08 -10.69
C LEU A 219 -16.30 -2.06 -11.28
N LYS A 220 -16.77 -3.27 -11.62
CA LYS A 220 -15.90 -4.39 -11.99
C LYS A 220 -15.29 -4.21 -13.38
N PRO A 221 -13.94 -4.10 -13.51
CA PRO A 221 -13.29 -4.02 -14.80
C PRO A 221 -13.63 -5.22 -15.69
N GLY A 222 -13.88 -4.94 -16.97
CA GLY A 222 -14.32 -5.92 -17.96
C GLY A 222 -15.80 -6.23 -17.95
N LYS A 223 -16.51 -6.03 -16.84
CA LYS A 223 -17.96 -6.21 -16.72
C LYS A 223 -18.70 -4.87 -16.79
N ASP A 224 -18.41 -3.98 -15.86
CA ASP A 224 -19.12 -2.71 -15.66
C ASP A 224 -18.37 -1.54 -16.32
N VAL A 225 -17.04 -1.61 -16.29
CA VAL A 225 -16.13 -0.57 -16.77
C VAL A 225 -14.98 -1.19 -17.57
N VAL A 226 -14.26 -0.35 -18.31
CA VAL A 226 -13.07 -0.74 -19.07
C VAL A 226 -11.92 0.20 -18.80
N TRP A 227 -10.70 -0.35 -18.78
CA TRP A 227 -9.47 0.42 -18.71
C TRP A 227 -9.23 1.15 -20.04
N LEU A 228 -8.92 2.44 -19.98
CA LEU A 228 -8.46 3.21 -21.12
C LEU A 228 -6.96 3.05 -21.30
N GLN A 229 -6.53 2.77 -22.53
CA GLN A 229 -5.13 2.84 -22.88
C GLN A 229 -4.67 4.29 -22.99
N VAL A 230 -3.36 4.49 -22.97
CA VAL A 230 -2.72 5.78 -23.26
C VAL A 230 -1.92 5.67 -24.57
N PRO A 231 -1.69 6.77 -25.31
CA PRO A 231 -1.01 6.73 -26.60
C PRO A 231 0.49 6.37 -26.50
N PHE A 232 1.13 6.72 -25.38
CA PHE A 232 2.54 6.43 -25.08
C PHE A 232 2.82 6.59 -23.58
N SER A 233 3.93 6.02 -23.10
CA SER A 233 4.38 6.20 -21.73
C SER A 233 4.83 7.64 -21.51
N SER A 234 4.28 8.31 -20.51
CA SER A 234 4.65 9.68 -20.13
C SER A 234 4.42 9.89 -18.65
N LEU A 235 5.50 10.04 -17.91
CA LEU A 235 5.50 10.18 -16.45
C LEU A 235 6.38 11.36 -16.05
N PRO A 236 6.08 12.07 -14.94
CA PRO A 236 6.90 13.17 -14.44
C PRO A 236 8.08 12.69 -13.61
N GLY A 237 8.98 13.60 -13.24
CA GLY A 237 9.97 13.49 -12.19
C GLY A 237 10.91 12.29 -12.32
N GLU A 238 11.09 11.57 -11.24
CA GLU A 238 11.95 10.37 -11.16
C GLU A 238 11.44 9.22 -12.05
N GLN A 239 10.14 9.21 -12.37
CA GLN A 239 9.51 8.19 -13.19
C GLN A 239 9.61 8.42 -14.70
N LYS A 240 10.15 9.54 -15.17
CA LYS A 240 10.12 10.00 -16.57
C LYS A 240 10.65 9.02 -17.62
N ASN A 241 11.52 8.08 -17.22
CA ASN A 241 12.12 7.09 -18.11
C ASN A 241 11.46 5.70 -18.01
N ILE A 242 10.38 5.55 -17.24
CA ILE A 242 9.71 4.26 -17.06
C ILE A 242 8.77 4.02 -18.24
N ASP A 243 8.88 2.87 -18.89
CA ASP A 243 7.89 2.38 -19.85
C ASP A 243 6.72 1.75 -19.08
N THR A 244 5.52 2.27 -19.30
CA THR A 244 4.27 1.79 -18.68
C THR A 244 3.59 0.68 -19.48
N LYS A 245 4.17 0.27 -20.63
CA LYS A 245 3.63 -0.79 -21.46
C LYS A 245 3.76 -2.14 -20.76
N LEU A 246 2.67 -2.88 -20.70
CA LEU A 246 2.62 -4.24 -20.18
C LEU A 246 3.20 -5.25 -21.18
N ALA A 247 3.55 -6.44 -20.72
CA ALA A 247 4.10 -7.51 -21.56
C ALA A 247 3.18 -7.94 -22.71
N ASN A 248 1.86 -7.77 -22.56
CA ASN A 248 0.87 -8.03 -23.60
C ASN A 248 0.70 -6.88 -24.60
N GLY A 249 1.47 -5.80 -24.48
CA GLY A 249 1.44 -4.63 -25.33
C GLY A 249 0.44 -3.54 -24.93
N ALA A 250 -0.46 -3.78 -23.98
CA ALA A 250 -1.37 -2.77 -23.47
C ALA A 250 -0.61 -1.72 -22.64
N ASN A 251 -1.06 -0.47 -22.70
CA ASN A 251 -0.47 0.61 -21.92
C ASN A 251 -1.56 1.43 -21.23
N TYR A 252 -1.61 1.39 -19.91
CA TYR A 252 -2.61 2.10 -19.11
C TYR A 252 -2.06 3.36 -18.43
N GLY A 253 -0.86 3.81 -18.82
CA GLY A 253 -0.28 5.08 -18.39
C GLY A 253 0.43 5.06 -17.04
N PHE A 254 0.31 3.99 -16.29
CA PHE A 254 0.94 3.83 -14.99
C PHE A 254 1.74 2.52 -14.95
N PRO A 255 2.93 2.51 -14.35
CA PRO A 255 3.64 1.26 -14.11
C PRO A 255 2.89 0.40 -13.08
N VAL A 256 3.10 -0.91 -13.13
CA VAL A 256 2.68 -1.78 -12.03
C VAL A 256 3.55 -1.46 -10.82
N ASN A 257 2.92 -1.10 -9.71
CA ASN A 257 3.61 -0.72 -8.48
C ASN A 257 3.86 -1.94 -7.58
N THR A 258 4.91 -1.80 -6.78
CA THR A 258 5.13 -2.57 -5.56
C THR A 258 4.94 -1.66 -4.36
N MET A 259 4.49 -2.21 -3.22
CA MET A 259 4.48 -1.47 -1.96
C MET A 259 5.60 -1.97 -1.07
N HIS A 260 6.24 -1.04 -0.37
CA HIS A 260 7.34 -1.32 0.53
C HIS A 260 7.06 -0.74 1.91
N ILE A 261 7.61 -1.40 2.94
CA ILE A 261 7.72 -0.79 4.26
C ILE A 261 8.96 0.09 4.23
N VAL A 262 8.76 1.40 4.46
CA VAL A 262 9.84 2.39 4.51
C VAL A 262 9.99 2.86 5.94
N ALA A 263 11.22 2.80 6.46
CA ALA A 263 11.54 3.21 7.83
C ALA A 263 12.69 4.22 7.87
N ASN A 264 12.83 4.92 9.01
CA ASN A 264 14.02 5.72 9.28
C ASN A 264 15.26 4.84 9.25
N LYS A 265 16.25 5.21 8.42
CA LYS A 265 17.46 4.41 8.20
C LYS A 265 18.27 4.18 9.47
N ALA A 266 18.54 5.25 10.20
CA ALA A 266 19.36 5.18 11.41
C ALA A 266 18.67 4.36 12.52
N TRP A 267 17.32 4.39 12.57
CA TRP A 267 16.57 3.54 13.47
C TRP A 267 16.62 2.08 13.03
N ALA A 268 16.42 1.80 11.74
CA ALA A 268 16.45 0.44 11.20
C ALA A 268 17.84 -0.23 11.37
N GLU A 269 18.94 0.54 11.19
CA GLU A 269 20.30 0.06 11.41
C GLU A 269 20.58 -0.33 12.87
N LYS A 270 19.91 0.32 13.83
CA LYS A 270 20.00 -0.01 15.27
C LYS A 270 19.04 -1.12 15.69
N ASN A 271 18.11 -1.51 14.82
CA ASN A 271 17.05 -2.47 15.09
C ASN A 271 17.03 -3.56 14.00
N PRO A 272 18.08 -4.41 13.91
CA PRO A 272 18.23 -5.39 12.83
C PRO A 272 17.06 -6.39 12.76
N ALA A 273 16.44 -6.75 13.87
CA ALA A 273 15.26 -7.60 13.90
C ALA A 273 14.07 -6.94 13.19
N ALA A 274 13.78 -5.66 13.46
CA ALA A 274 12.72 -4.92 12.78
C ALA A 274 13.06 -4.70 11.30
N ALA A 275 14.30 -4.36 10.98
CA ALA A 275 14.76 -4.21 9.59
C ALA A 275 14.59 -5.51 8.79
N THR A 276 14.92 -6.66 9.39
CA THR A 276 14.69 -7.98 8.78
C THR A 276 13.21 -8.25 8.62
N LEU A 277 12.38 -7.99 9.65
CA LEU A 277 10.93 -8.14 9.55
C LEU A 277 10.38 -7.39 8.34
N PHE A 278 10.72 -6.10 8.20
CA PHE A 278 10.26 -5.26 7.07
C PHE A 278 10.69 -5.83 5.71
N SER A 279 11.85 -6.47 5.63
CA SER A 279 12.35 -7.04 4.38
C SER A 279 11.71 -8.37 3.98
N VAL A 280 11.18 -9.14 4.94
CA VAL A 280 10.65 -10.49 4.69
C VAL A 280 9.13 -10.55 4.64
N MET A 281 8.42 -9.56 5.19
CA MET A 281 6.96 -9.51 5.15
C MET A 281 6.46 -9.44 3.71
N LYS A 282 5.43 -10.25 3.42
CA LYS A 282 4.76 -10.29 2.09
C LYS A 282 3.27 -10.48 2.31
N LEU A 283 2.48 -9.54 1.82
CA LEU A 283 1.03 -9.57 1.91
C LEU A 283 0.43 -9.73 0.51
N PRO A 284 -0.38 -10.79 0.27
CA PRO A 284 -1.05 -10.97 -1.00
C PRO A 284 -2.03 -9.82 -1.30
N ILE A 285 -2.03 -9.31 -2.53
CA ILE A 285 -2.93 -8.24 -2.95
C ILE A 285 -4.41 -8.65 -2.84
N ALA A 286 -4.72 -9.94 -3.00
CA ALA A 286 -6.07 -10.46 -2.86
C ALA A 286 -6.62 -10.31 -1.44
N ASP A 287 -5.76 -10.44 -0.42
CA ASP A 287 -6.16 -10.29 0.98
C ASP A 287 -6.48 -8.82 1.31
N ILE A 288 -5.74 -7.89 0.70
CA ILE A 288 -6.02 -6.45 0.83
C ILE A 288 -7.33 -6.10 0.13
N ASN A 289 -7.60 -6.65 -1.06
CA ASN A 289 -8.87 -6.44 -1.74
C ASN A 289 -10.05 -6.97 -0.91
N ALA A 290 -9.91 -8.16 -0.31
CA ALA A 290 -10.94 -8.72 0.56
C ALA A 290 -11.20 -7.83 1.78
N GLU A 291 -10.16 -7.31 2.41
CA GLU A 291 -10.27 -6.35 3.51
C GLU A 291 -10.98 -5.07 3.08
N ASN A 292 -10.55 -4.48 1.96
CA ASN A 292 -11.14 -3.25 1.45
C ASN A 292 -12.63 -3.42 1.10
N ALA A 293 -13.03 -4.60 0.61
CA ALA A 293 -14.44 -4.93 0.38
C ALA A 293 -15.24 -4.95 1.69
N MET A 294 -14.71 -5.59 2.75
CA MET A 294 -15.36 -5.60 4.07
C MET A 294 -15.49 -4.18 4.65
N MET A 295 -14.47 -3.36 4.51
CA MET A 295 -14.52 -1.96 4.96
C MET A 295 -15.59 -1.17 4.20
N HIS A 296 -15.71 -1.37 2.89
CA HIS A 296 -16.74 -0.72 2.06
C HIS A 296 -18.15 -1.18 2.43
N GLU A 297 -18.33 -2.41 2.87
CA GLU A 297 -19.59 -2.96 3.36
C GLU A 297 -20.00 -2.46 4.76
N GLY A 298 -19.19 -1.59 5.37
CA GLY A 298 -19.47 -0.93 6.64
C GLY A 298 -18.71 -1.48 7.84
N HIS A 299 -17.80 -2.44 7.64
CA HIS A 299 -16.93 -3.01 8.68
C HIS A 299 -15.60 -2.25 8.74
N ALA A 300 -15.66 -0.92 8.91
CA ALA A 300 -14.51 -0.02 8.81
C ALA A 300 -14.17 0.69 10.14
N SER A 301 -14.81 0.33 11.26
CA SER A 301 -14.43 0.90 12.55
C SER A 301 -13.02 0.41 12.96
N GLU A 302 -12.36 1.16 13.84
CA GLU A 302 -11.07 0.75 14.38
C GLU A 302 -11.12 -0.66 15.02
N ALA A 303 -12.24 -0.98 15.68
CA ALA A 303 -12.45 -2.30 16.27
C ALA A 303 -12.59 -3.40 15.19
N ASP A 304 -13.32 -3.11 14.09
CA ASP A 304 -13.47 -4.05 12.98
C ASP A 304 -12.11 -4.35 12.34
N ILE A 305 -11.35 -3.31 11.98
CA ILE A 305 -10.06 -3.48 11.30
C ILE A 305 -9.07 -4.23 12.21
N ASN A 306 -9.03 -3.94 13.51
CA ASN A 306 -8.22 -4.73 14.44
C ASN A 306 -8.67 -6.20 14.48
N GLY A 307 -9.97 -6.46 14.51
CA GLY A 307 -10.53 -7.82 14.45
C GLY A 307 -10.17 -8.54 13.15
N HIS A 308 -10.19 -7.83 12.02
CA HIS A 308 -9.78 -8.37 10.71
C HIS A 308 -8.30 -8.73 10.68
N VAL A 309 -7.42 -7.87 11.21
CA VAL A 309 -5.98 -8.16 11.34
C VAL A 309 -5.74 -9.40 12.20
N ASP A 310 -6.37 -9.50 13.37
CA ASP A 310 -6.23 -10.64 14.26
C ASP A 310 -6.78 -11.94 13.62
N GLY A 311 -7.90 -11.83 12.89
CA GLY A 311 -8.49 -12.91 12.11
C GLY A 311 -7.57 -13.39 10.98
N TRP A 312 -6.99 -12.46 10.24
CA TRP A 312 -6.03 -12.75 9.18
C TRP A 312 -4.78 -13.47 9.74
N ILE A 313 -4.21 -12.96 10.83
CA ILE A 313 -3.05 -13.58 11.50
C ILE A 313 -3.38 -15.02 11.89
N LYS A 314 -4.55 -15.25 12.49
CA LYS A 314 -5.00 -16.60 12.88
C LYS A 314 -5.14 -17.52 11.67
N ALA A 315 -5.67 -17.03 10.56
CA ALA A 315 -5.84 -17.80 9.33
C ALA A 315 -4.49 -18.10 8.64
N HIS A 316 -3.50 -17.21 8.79
CA HIS A 316 -2.18 -17.30 8.16
C HIS A 316 -1.05 -17.46 9.18
N GLN A 317 -1.34 -18.06 10.36
CA GLN A 317 -0.40 -18.17 11.47
C GLN A 317 0.99 -18.72 11.07
N PRO A 318 1.12 -19.77 10.24
CA PRO A 318 2.45 -20.28 9.84
C PRO A 318 3.26 -19.25 9.05
N LEU A 319 2.60 -18.43 8.20
CA LEU A 319 3.26 -17.37 7.45
C LEU A 319 3.72 -16.25 8.38
N PHE A 320 2.83 -15.78 9.24
CA PHE A 320 3.12 -14.74 10.23
C PHE A 320 4.28 -15.15 11.16
N ASP A 321 4.26 -16.38 11.68
CA ASP A 321 5.32 -16.93 12.53
C ASP A 321 6.65 -17.04 11.79
N SER A 322 6.63 -17.31 10.47
CA SER A 322 7.85 -17.37 9.66
C SER A 322 8.55 -16.01 9.58
N TRP A 323 7.81 -14.91 9.49
CA TRP A 323 8.35 -13.55 9.50
C TRP A 323 8.97 -13.19 10.84
N VAL A 324 8.24 -13.47 11.92
CA VAL A 324 8.72 -13.23 13.29
C VAL A 324 9.98 -14.06 13.58
N LYS A 325 9.99 -15.33 13.18
CA LYS A 325 11.16 -16.22 13.35
C LYS A 325 12.38 -15.71 12.58
N ALA A 326 12.21 -15.27 11.33
CA ALA A 326 13.29 -14.70 10.53
C ALA A 326 13.86 -13.43 11.19
N ALA A 327 13.00 -12.57 11.71
CA ALA A 327 13.40 -11.36 12.43
C ALA A 327 14.15 -11.66 13.72
N LEU A 328 13.70 -12.64 14.52
CA LEU A 328 14.37 -13.06 15.74
C LEU A 328 15.76 -13.68 15.49
N ALA A 329 15.99 -14.25 14.31
CA ALA A 329 17.29 -14.82 13.94
C ALA A 329 18.32 -13.75 13.51
N ALA A 330 17.90 -12.49 13.34
CA ALA A 330 18.74 -11.39 12.87
C ALA A 330 19.24 -10.46 13.99
N GLN A 331 19.28 -10.96 15.23
CA GLN A 331 19.75 -10.21 16.42
C GLN A 331 21.26 -10.05 16.44
#